data_436ba7b4abd99310705bddc5fbd6e433
#
_entry.id   436ba7b4abd99310705bddc5fbd6e433
#
_cell.length_a   1.000
_cell.length_b   1.000
_cell.length_c   1.000
_cell.angle_alpha   90.00
_cell.angle_beta   90.00
_cell.angle_gamma   90.00
#
_symmetry.space_group_name_H-M   'P 1'
#
loop_
_entity.id
_entity.type
_entity.pdbx_description
1 polymer ?
#
loop_
_entity_poly.entity_id
_entity_poly.type
_entity_poly.pdbx_seq_one_letter_code
_entity_poly.pdbx_strand_id
1 'polypeptide(L)'
;DALVGGSAASPFTVAGLLMSAEELAMNTMLEPELCHSVLEVAAEVSVSYVQAQEAAGAHLVVLLDPTAALLSPELYEQFAGPYVRRVIESVSIPVVLHVCGQTTRLIPSFVKDPVAGLSLDSEVDLPAIAPGVPEQVILMGNIAPVDTMLNGTPDAIRAEVRALMDAMSARDSFVPST
;
A
#
# COMPACT_ATOMS: atom_id res chain seq x y z
N ASP A 1 -3.77 4.23 -26.02
CA ASP A 1 -4.77 3.86 -25.02
C ASP A 1 -4.19 4.16 -23.65
N ALA A 2 -5.00 4.74 -22.75
CA ALA A 2 -4.57 5.04 -21.39
C ALA A 2 -4.92 3.87 -20.46
N LEU A 3 -4.05 3.61 -19.46
CA LEU A 3 -4.40 2.71 -18.38
C LEU A 3 -5.39 3.41 -17.43
N VAL A 4 -6.40 2.68 -17.00
CA VAL A 4 -7.39 3.15 -16.01
C VAL A 4 -7.10 2.41 -14.71
N GLY A 5 -6.70 3.16 -13.68
CA GLY A 5 -6.52 2.64 -12.33
C GLY A 5 -7.73 2.96 -11.46
N GLY A 6 -8.17 1.98 -10.69
CA GLY A 6 -9.10 2.18 -9.60
C GLY A 6 -8.36 2.38 -8.26
N SER A 7 -9.06 2.81 -7.23
CA SER A 7 -8.56 2.82 -5.87
C SER A 7 -9.64 2.38 -4.88
N ALA A 8 -9.21 1.68 -3.82
CA ALA A 8 -10.09 1.22 -2.75
C ALA A 8 -9.35 1.29 -1.41
N ALA A 9 -10.08 1.55 -0.32
CA ALA A 9 -9.51 1.37 1.00
C ALA A 9 -9.35 -0.13 1.31
N SER A 10 -8.22 -0.49 1.94
CA SER A 10 -8.01 -1.85 2.42
C SER A 10 -8.94 -2.20 3.59
N PRO A 11 -9.15 -3.47 3.87
CA PRO A 11 -10.00 -3.89 4.99
C PRO A 11 -9.58 -3.30 6.34
N PHE A 12 -8.27 -3.22 6.65
CA PHE A 12 -7.82 -2.67 7.92
C PHE A 12 -8.10 -1.16 8.01
N THR A 13 -7.94 -0.43 6.90
CA THR A 13 -8.32 1.00 6.84
C THR A 13 -9.84 1.19 6.92
N VAL A 14 -10.65 0.36 6.25
CA VAL A 14 -12.12 0.42 6.38
C VAL A 14 -12.55 0.16 7.83
N ALA A 15 -11.99 -0.85 8.48
CA ALA A 15 -12.24 -1.12 9.90
C ALA A 15 -11.86 0.06 10.80
N GLY A 16 -10.71 0.71 10.53
CA GLY A 16 -10.28 1.92 11.23
C GLY A 16 -11.21 3.13 11.03
N LEU A 17 -11.91 3.21 9.90
CA LEU A 17 -12.94 4.23 9.67
C LEU A 17 -14.24 3.92 10.45
N LEU A 18 -14.52 2.65 10.72
CA LEU A 18 -15.73 2.24 11.46
C LEU A 18 -15.60 2.43 12.97
N MET A 19 -14.39 2.22 13.54
CA MET A 19 -14.22 2.24 15.00
C MET A 19 -13.09 3.16 15.50
N SER A 20 -12.52 4.01 14.66
CA SER A 20 -11.27 4.76 14.75
C SER A 20 -10.01 3.91 14.60
N ALA A 21 -8.97 4.52 14.02
CA ALA A 21 -7.71 3.82 13.75
C ALA A 21 -6.98 3.44 15.06
N GLU A 22 -7.02 4.33 16.07
CA GLU A 22 -6.40 4.07 17.36
C GLU A 22 -7.13 2.96 18.13
N GLU A 23 -8.46 2.99 18.13
CA GLU A 23 -9.27 1.96 18.81
C GLU A 23 -9.07 0.60 18.15
N LEU A 24 -9.08 0.53 16.83
CA LEU A 24 -8.78 -0.69 16.08
C LEU A 24 -7.39 -1.24 16.44
N ALA A 25 -6.35 -0.38 16.39
CA ALA A 25 -4.98 -0.79 16.71
C ALA A 25 -4.86 -1.29 18.17
N MET A 26 -5.50 -0.65 19.14
CA MET A 26 -5.51 -1.12 20.54
C MET A 26 -6.25 -2.45 20.67
N ASN A 27 -7.38 -2.60 20.02
CA ASN A 27 -8.21 -3.80 20.11
C ASN A 27 -7.59 -5.02 19.43
N THR A 28 -6.59 -4.88 18.56
CA THR A 28 -5.81 -6.04 18.10
C THR A 28 -5.17 -6.81 19.27
N MET A 29 -4.91 -6.14 20.40
CA MET A 29 -4.34 -6.73 21.60
C MET A 29 -5.38 -6.98 22.71
N LEU A 30 -6.40 -6.14 22.81
CA LEU A 30 -7.38 -6.19 23.89
C LEU A 30 -8.59 -7.06 23.56
N GLU A 31 -9.10 -6.97 22.33
CA GLU A 31 -10.33 -7.62 21.86
C GLU A 31 -10.13 -8.17 20.42
N PRO A 32 -9.19 -9.14 20.22
CA PRO A 32 -8.84 -9.63 18.89
C PRO A 32 -10.03 -10.22 18.12
N GLU A 33 -10.95 -10.89 18.78
CA GLU A 33 -12.16 -11.46 18.16
C GLU A 33 -13.09 -10.38 17.61
N LEU A 34 -13.21 -9.25 18.32
CA LEU A 34 -13.96 -8.10 17.84
C LEU A 34 -13.31 -7.52 16.58
N CYS A 35 -11.97 -7.35 16.59
CA CYS A 35 -11.24 -6.88 15.42
C CYS A 35 -11.48 -7.77 14.22
N HIS A 36 -11.35 -9.09 14.37
CA HIS A 36 -11.62 -10.04 13.28
C HIS A 36 -13.06 -9.93 12.77
N SER A 37 -14.05 -9.77 13.66
CA SER A 37 -15.45 -9.61 13.25
C SER A 37 -15.69 -8.36 12.42
N VAL A 38 -15.05 -7.23 12.76
CA VAL A 38 -15.14 -5.99 12.00
C VAL A 38 -14.38 -6.11 10.68
N LEU A 39 -13.21 -6.75 10.70
CA LEU A 39 -12.37 -6.96 9.52
C LEU A 39 -13.05 -7.88 8.48
N GLU A 40 -13.84 -8.87 8.91
CA GLU A 40 -14.64 -9.68 7.99
C GLU A 40 -15.62 -8.82 7.18
N VAL A 41 -16.38 -7.94 7.86
CA VAL A 41 -17.31 -7.02 7.18
C VAL A 41 -16.56 -6.03 6.29
N ALA A 42 -15.46 -5.47 6.77
CA ALA A 42 -14.61 -4.54 6.01
C ALA A 42 -14.04 -5.21 4.74
N ALA A 43 -13.63 -6.48 4.84
CA ALA A 43 -13.12 -7.23 3.69
C ALA A 43 -14.20 -7.49 2.64
N GLU A 44 -15.42 -7.82 3.04
CA GLU A 44 -16.55 -7.99 2.12
C GLU A 44 -16.84 -6.70 1.33
N VAL A 45 -16.79 -5.55 2.01
CA VAL A 45 -16.96 -4.24 1.37
C VAL A 45 -15.84 -3.98 0.37
N SER A 46 -14.57 -4.16 0.78
CA SER A 46 -13.41 -3.92 -0.09
C SER A 46 -13.43 -4.86 -1.30
N VAL A 47 -13.71 -6.16 -1.11
CA VAL A 47 -13.85 -7.15 -2.19
C VAL A 47 -14.93 -6.73 -3.18
N SER A 48 -16.13 -6.42 -2.69
CA SER A 48 -17.24 -6.02 -3.57
C SER A 48 -16.89 -4.77 -4.39
N TYR A 49 -16.16 -3.84 -3.78
CA TYR A 49 -15.79 -2.59 -4.45
C TYR A 49 -14.70 -2.78 -5.51
N VAL A 50 -13.65 -3.59 -5.24
CA VAL A 50 -12.61 -3.84 -6.25
C VAL A 50 -13.15 -4.67 -7.42
N GLN A 51 -14.03 -5.63 -7.16
CA GLN A 51 -14.71 -6.40 -8.21
C GLN A 51 -15.58 -5.52 -9.10
N ALA A 52 -16.29 -4.54 -8.52
CA ALA A 52 -17.07 -3.58 -9.28
C ALA A 52 -16.18 -2.69 -10.18
N GLN A 53 -14.98 -2.31 -9.70
CA GLN A 53 -14.01 -1.55 -10.50
C GLN A 53 -13.45 -2.39 -11.66
N GLU A 54 -13.09 -3.65 -11.42
CA GLU A 54 -12.68 -4.58 -12.47
C GLU A 54 -13.78 -4.75 -13.52
N ALA A 55 -15.02 -5.00 -13.10
CA ALA A 55 -16.16 -5.13 -13.99
C ALA A 55 -16.45 -3.85 -14.80
N ALA A 56 -16.11 -2.68 -14.25
CA ALA A 56 -16.22 -1.39 -14.93
C ALA A 56 -15.05 -1.11 -15.90
N GLY A 57 -14.06 -2.03 -16.01
CA GLY A 57 -12.94 -1.94 -16.94
C GLY A 57 -11.69 -1.30 -16.36
N ALA A 58 -11.50 -1.29 -15.04
CA ALA A 58 -10.21 -0.94 -14.44
C ALA A 58 -9.13 -1.94 -14.87
N HIS A 59 -7.92 -1.44 -15.14
CA HIS A 59 -6.78 -2.24 -15.54
C HIS A 59 -5.88 -2.63 -14.35
N LEU A 60 -6.01 -1.89 -13.24
CA LEU A 60 -5.36 -2.15 -11.95
C LEU A 60 -6.16 -1.51 -10.82
N VAL A 61 -5.90 -1.93 -9.60
CA VAL A 61 -6.41 -1.28 -8.38
C VAL A 61 -5.25 -0.91 -7.46
N VAL A 62 -5.30 0.30 -6.89
CA VAL A 62 -4.44 0.71 -5.77
C VAL A 62 -5.24 0.51 -4.48
N LEU A 63 -4.80 -0.42 -3.65
CA LEU A 63 -5.40 -0.70 -2.35
C LEU A 63 -4.71 0.17 -1.29
N LEU A 64 -5.45 1.07 -0.68
CA LEU A 64 -4.94 2.10 0.22
C LEU A 64 -5.04 1.62 1.67
N ASP A 65 -3.91 1.49 2.36
CA ASP A 65 -3.85 1.00 3.75
C ASP A 65 -3.01 1.88 4.71
N PRO A 66 -3.30 3.18 4.82
CA PRO A 66 -2.55 4.06 5.73
C PRO A 66 -2.64 3.62 7.19
N THR A 67 -3.74 2.98 7.62
CA THR A 67 -3.93 2.52 8.99
C THR A 67 -2.98 1.38 9.36
N ALA A 68 -2.55 0.57 8.39
CA ALA A 68 -1.59 -0.51 8.63
C ALA A 68 -0.22 -0.02 9.12
N ALA A 69 0.14 1.24 8.88
CA ALA A 69 1.38 1.84 9.40
C ALA A 69 1.44 1.86 10.94
N LEU A 70 0.32 1.72 11.63
CA LEU A 70 0.26 1.62 13.10
C LEU A 70 0.67 0.24 13.64
N LEU A 71 0.68 -0.79 12.79
CA LEU A 71 0.90 -2.17 13.20
C LEU A 71 2.39 -2.52 13.31
N SER A 72 2.71 -3.48 14.18
CA SER A 72 3.96 -4.24 14.07
C SER A 72 3.86 -5.24 12.90
N PRO A 73 5.01 -5.81 12.44
CA PRO A 73 4.97 -6.88 11.43
C PRO A 73 4.07 -8.06 11.82
N GLU A 74 4.13 -8.48 13.09
CA GLU A 74 3.35 -9.62 13.61
C GLU A 74 1.85 -9.29 13.61
N LEU A 75 1.47 -8.08 14.02
CA LEU A 75 0.07 -7.64 14.01
C LEU A 75 -0.44 -7.44 12.57
N TYR A 76 0.41 -6.95 11.65
CA TYR A 76 0.04 -6.91 10.24
C TYR A 76 -0.27 -8.30 9.70
N GLU A 77 0.61 -9.27 9.96
CA GLU A 77 0.43 -10.66 9.49
C GLU A 77 -0.81 -11.33 10.08
N GLN A 78 -1.26 -10.89 11.26
CA GLN A 78 -2.45 -11.42 11.91
C GLN A 78 -3.73 -10.68 11.50
N PHE A 79 -3.73 -9.35 11.43
CA PHE A 79 -4.94 -8.54 11.33
C PHE A 79 -5.13 -7.82 10.00
N ALA A 80 -4.09 -7.55 9.21
CA ALA A 80 -4.21 -6.86 7.94
C ALA A 80 -3.92 -7.77 6.74
N GLY A 81 -2.79 -8.45 6.72
CA GLY A 81 -2.32 -9.27 5.60
C GLY A 81 -3.33 -10.32 5.10
N PRO A 82 -3.98 -11.13 5.95
CA PRO A 82 -4.95 -12.11 5.50
C PRO A 82 -6.13 -11.50 4.74
N TYR A 83 -6.58 -10.32 5.17
CA TYR A 83 -7.69 -9.61 4.54
C TYR A 83 -7.27 -8.86 3.27
N VAL A 84 -6.05 -8.30 3.24
CA VAL A 84 -5.42 -7.75 2.03
C VAL A 84 -5.31 -8.84 0.96
N ARG A 85 -4.80 -10.02 1.31
CA ARG A 85 -4.70 -11.18 0.40
C ARG A 85 -6.07 -11.57 -0.16
N ARG A 86 -7.10 -11.65 0.68
CA ARG A 86 -8.48 -11.94 0.24
C ARG A 86 -8.98 -10.94 -0.82
N VAL A 87 -8.68 -9.65 -0.65
CA VAL A 87 -9.03 -8.63 -1.65
C VAL A 87 -8.26 -8.85 -2.94
N ILE A 88 -6.94 -9.08 -2.88
CA ILE A 88 -6.10 -9.31 -4.06
C ILE A 88 -6.58 -10.54 -4.85
N GLU A 89 -6.86 -11.64 -4.16
CA GLU A 89 -7.30 -12.90 -4.77
C GLU A 89 -8.73 -12.86 -5.34
N SER A 90 -9.50 -11.80 -5.01
CA SER A 90 -10.88 -11.63 -5.49
C SER A 90 -11.00 -11.06 -6.91
N VAL A 91 -9.91 -10.57 -7.50
CA VAL A 91 -9.83 -9.95 -8.83
C VAL A 91 -8.70 -10.55 -9.65
N SER A 92 -8.78 -10.44 -10.97
CA SER A 92 -7.74 -10.89 -11.91
C SER A 92 -6.78 -9.79 -12.34
N ILE A 93 -7.13 -8.54 -12.09
CA ILE A 93 -6.28 -7.38 -12.42
C ILE A 93 -5.23 -7.15 -11.34
N PRO A 94 -4.07 -6.54 -11.69
CA PRO A 94 -3.02 -6.23 -10.73
C PRO A 94 -3.51 -5.36 -9.58
N VAL A 95 -3.09 -5.70 -8.36
CA VAL A 95 -3.35 -4.87 -7.17
C VAL A 95 -2.02 -4.35 -6.62
N VAL A 96 -1.93 -3.03 -6.48
CA VAL A 96 -0.82 -2.33 -5.85
C VAL A 96 -1.23 -1.95 -4.43
N LEU A 97 -0.43 -2.32 -3.45
CA LEU A 97 -0.65 -1.91 -2.05
C LEU A 97 0.03 -0.56 -1.81
N HIS A 98 -0.73 0.43 -1.36
CA HIS A 98 -0.21 1.74 -0.96
C HIS A 98 -0.31 1.93 0.55
N VAL A 99 0.82 2.22 1.19
CA VAL A 99 0.88 2.48 2.63
C VAL A 99 1.73 3.73 2.89
N CYS A 100 1.10 4.74 3.51
CA CYS A 100 1.77 5.99 3.90
C CYS A 100 2.63 5.80 5.16
N GLY A 101 3.58 6.73 5.36
CA GLY A 101 4.43 6.82 6.55
C GLY A 101 5.60 5.85 6.57
N GLN A 102 6.30 5.82 7.71
CA GLN A 102 7.52 5.00 7.89
C GLN A 102 7.17 3.51 8.03
N THR A 103 7.08 2.82 6.92
CA THR A 103 6.67 1.41 6.84
C THR A 103 7.80 0.44 6.52
N THR A 104 9.08 0.86 6.57
CA THR A 104 10.26 0.02 6.28
C THR A 104 10.21 -1.32 7.00
N ARG A 105 9.78 -1.35 8.27
CA ARG A 105 9.66 -2.58 9.07
C ARG A 105 8.61 -3.57 8.56
N LEU A 106 7.61 -3.09 7.81
CA LEU A 106 6.48 -3.88 7.30
C LEU A 106 6.75 -4.47 5.91
N ILE A 107 7.75 -3.98 5.18
CA ILE A 107 8.05 -4.43 3.82
C ILE A 107 8.18 -5.97 3.73
N PRO A 108 8.90 -6.66 4.65
CA PRO A 108 8.99 -8.12 4.60
C PRO A 108 7.64 -8.83 4.75
N SER A 109 6.67 -8.20 5.41
CA SER A 109 5.32 -8.74 5.54
C SER A 109 4.46 -8.43 4.31
N PHE A 110 4.57 -7.22 3.73
CA PHE A 110 3.84 -6.84 2.53
C PHE A 110 4.15 -7.76 1.34
N VAL A 111 5.41 -8.14 1.16
CA VAL A 111 5.83 -9.01 0.03
C VAL A 111 5.45 -10.48 0.20
N LYS A 112 4.88 -10.87 1.35
CA LYS A 112 4.28 -12.20 1.54
C LYS A 112 2.90 -12.30 0.87
N ASP A 113 2.24 -11.17 0.67
CA ASP A 113 0.98 -11.10 -0.05
C ASP A 113 1.24 -11.00 -1.57
N PRO A 114 0.33 -11.51 -2.43
CA PRO A 114 0.54 -11.55 -3.87
C PRO A 114 0.31 -10.18 -4.54
N VAL A 115 0.95 -9.14 -3.99
CA VAL A 115 0.86 -7.77 -4.52
C VAL A 115 1.59 -7.66 -5.85
N ALA A 116 1.01 -6.95 -6.82
CA ALA A 116 1.68 -6.62 -8.07
C ALA A 116 2.71 -5.49 -7.89
N GLY A 117 2.53 -4.65 -6.88
CA GLY A 117 3.45 -3.58 -6.54
C GLY A 117 3.22 -3.00 -5.16
N LEU A 118 4.20 -2.26 -4.70
CA LEU A 118 4.16 -1.48 -3.46
C LEU A 118 4.35 0.00 -3.80
N SER A 119 3.38 0.83 -3.41
CA SER A 119 3.50 2.30 -3.47
C SER A 119 3.80 2.80 -2.06
N LEU A 120 4.97 3.40 -1.87
CA LEU A 120 5.52 3.70 -0.56
C LEU A 120 5.78 5.19 -0.38
N ASP A 121 5.60 5.63 0.87
CA ASP A 121 5.81 7.02 1.30
C ASP A 121 7.27 7.47 1.15
N SER A 122 7.49 8.77 1.01
CA SER A 122 8.81 9.41 0.97
C SER A 122 9.66 9.20 2.23
N GLU A 123 9.05 8.78 3.35
CA GLU A 123 9.77 8.38 4.57
C GLU A 123 10.49 7.04 4.45
N VAL A 124 10.22 6.26 3.40
CA VAL A 124 10.88 4.97 3.14
C VAL A 124 12.07 5.17 2.20
N ASP A 125 13.24 4.71 2.59
CA ASP A 125 14.42 4.70 1.72
C ASP A 125 14.28 3.58 0.68
N LEU A 126 13.70 3.90 -0.50
CA LEU A 126 13.46 2.92 -1.56
C LEU A 126 14.73 2.20 -2.03
N PRO A 127 15.85 2.88 -2.31
CA PRO A 127 17.11 2.22 -2.65
C PRO A 127 17.58 1.21 -1.60
N ALA A 128 17.41 1.54 -0.31
CA ALA A 128 17.84 0.66 0.77
C ALA A 128 16.98 -0.59 0.90
N ILE A 129 15.65 -0.50 0.63
CA ILE A 129 14.75 -1.65 0.76
C ILE A 129 14.67 -2.49 -0.52
N ALA A 130 14.97 -1.92 -1.67
CA ALA A 130 14.81 -2.57 -2.98
C ALA A 130 15.45 -3.96 -3.09
N PRO A 131 16.67 -4.22 -2.55
CA PRO A 131 17.26 -5.56 -2.58
C PRO A 131 16.46 -6.63 -1.83
N GLY A 132 15.63 -6.24 -0.87
CA GLY A 132 14.78 -7.14 -0.09
C GLY A 132 13.39 -7.38 -0.69
N VAL A 133 13.04 -6.67 -1.76
CA VAL A 133 11.74 -6.81 -2.46
C VAL A 133 11.93 -7.66 -3.72
N PRO A 134 11.12 -8.71 -3.92
CA PRO A 134 11.19 -9.54 -5.13
C PRO A 134 11.09 -8.71 -6.41
N GLU A 135 11.89 -9.05 -7.44
CA GLU A 135 11.98 -8.26 -8.68
C GLU A 135 10.66 -8.16 -9.45
N GLN A 136 9.77 -9.14 -9.31
CA GLN A 136 8.45 -9.13 -9.93
C GLN A 136 7.46 -8.15 -9.26
N VAL A 137 7.76 -7.65 -8.06
CA VAL A 137 6.94 -6.65 -7.36
C VAL A 137 7.39 -5.25 -7.78
N ILE A 138 6.51 -4.49 -8.38
CA ILE A 138 6.80 -3.11 -8.80
C ILE A 138 6.95 -2.22 -7.56
N LEU A 139 8.06 -1.50 -7.45
CA LEU A 139 8.21 -0.43 -6.47
C LEU A 139 7.76 0.90 -7.09
N MET A 140 6.87 1.60 -6.41
CA MET A 140 6.35 2.91 -6.82
C MET A 140 6.62 3.95 -5.74
N GLY A 141 7.05 5.12 -6.16
CA GLY A 141 7.31 6.24 -5.24
C GLY A 141 8.66 6.89 -5.55
N ASN A 142 9.23 7.70 -4.70
CA ASN A 142 8.63 8.26 -3.50
C ASN A 142 9.14 9.70 -3.32
N ILE A 143 8.84 10.52 -4.32
CA ILE A 143 9.13 11.96 -4.26
C ILE A 143 8.25 12.58 -3.16
N ALA A 144 8.86 13.38 -2.27
CA ALA A 144 8.13 14.00 -1.16
C ALA A 144 7.02 14.93 -1.65
N PRO A 145 5.74 14.63 -1.36
CA PRO A 145 4.62 15.40 -1.92
C PRO A 145 4.54 16.82 -1.37
N VAL A 146 4.88 17.05 -0.12
CA VAL A 146 4.80 18.36 0.52
C VAL A 146 6.11 19.13 0.37
N ASP A 147 7.22 18.54 0.80
CA ASP A 147 8.50 19.25 0.86
C ASP A 147 9.05 19.54 -0.54
N THR A 148 8.94 18.60 -1.46
CA THR A 148 9.48 18.73 -2.81
C THR A 148 8.44 19.20 -3.82
N MET A 149 7.29 18.51 -3.92
CA MET A 149 6.33 18.83 -4.97
C MET A 149 5.56 20.12 -4.71
N LEU A 150 5.12 20.37 -3.48
CA LEU A 150 4.34 21.56 -3.13
C LEU A 150 5.23 22.77 -2.86
N ASN A 151 6.28 22.60 -2.04
CA ASN A 151 7.11 23.70 -1.54
C ASN A 151 8.42 23.87 -2.31
N GLY A 152 8.82 22.89 -3.10
CA GLY A 152 10.08 22.89 -3.86
C GLY A 152 10.02 23.75 -5.11
N THR A 153 11.22 24.12 -5.62
CA THR A 153 11.35 24.76 -6.93
C THR A 153 11.35 23.70 -8.04
N PRO A 154 11.04 24.10 -9.31
CA PRO A 154 11.14 23.16 -10.43
C PRO A 154 12.52 22.49 -10.57
N ASP A 155 13.59 23.18 -10.18
CA ASP A 155 14.94 22.63 -10.24
C ASP A 155 15.20 21.63 -9.10
N ALA A 156 14.68 21.87 -7.90
CA ALA A 156 14.73 20.93 -6.79
C ALA A 156 13.97 19.64 -7.14
N ILE A 157 12.75 19.76 -7.70
CA ILE A 157 11.95 18.62 -8.17
C ILE A 157 12.72 17.79 -9.19
N ARG A 158 13.29 18.44 -10.21
CA ARG A 158 14.10 17.75 -11.23
C ARG A 158 15.31 17.04 -10.64
N ALA A 159 15.98 17.69 -9.66
CA ALA A 159 17.16 17.11 -9.01
C ALA A 159 16.79 15.85 -8.22
N GLU A 160 15.71 15.89 -7.42
CA GLU A 160 15.26 14.75 -6.64
C GLU A 160 14.79 13.59 -7.53
N VAL A 161 13.99 13.88 -8.57
CA VAL A 161 13.56 12.84 -9.52
C VAL A 161 14.77 12.17 -10.18
N ARG A 162 15.77 12.94 -10.63
CA ARG A 162 17.00 12.37 -11.21
C ARG A 162 17.75 11.51 -10.21
N ALA A 163 17.94 12.01 -8.98
CA ALA A 163 18.65 11.27 -7.96
C ALA A 163 17.95 9.93 -7.63
N LEU A 164 16.62 9.93 -7.53
CA LEU A 164 15.85 8.73 -7.31
C LEU A 164 15.94 7.75 -8.49
N MET A 165 15.80 8.25 -9.73
CA MET A 165 15.94 7.42 -10.94
C MET A 165 17.34 6.81 -11.05
N ASP A 166 18.38 7.57 -10.74
CA ASP A 166 19.77 7.08 -10.77
C ASP A 166 19.99 6.01 -9.69
N ALA A 167 19.48 6.24 -8.47
CA ALA A 167 19.59 5.29 -7.36
C ALA A 167 18.82 3.98 -7.61
N MET A 168 17.69 4.04 -8.34
CA MET A 168 16.87 2.88 -8.67
C MET A 168 17.17 2.28 -10.04
N SER A 169 18.21 2.76 -10.75
CA SER A 169 18.53 2.38 -12.13
C SER A 169 18.85 0.89 -12.34
N ALA A 170 19.21 0.16 -11.28
CA ALA A 170 19.47 -1.28 -11.33
C ALA A 170 18.19 -2.13 -11.24
N ARG A 171 17.01 -1.51 -11.03
CA ARG A 171 15.74 -2.19 -10.87
C ARG A 171 14.78 -1.83 -11.99
N ASP A 172 14.48 -2.82 -12.87
CA ASP A 172 13.56 -2.60 -14.00
C ASP A 172 12.11 -2.40 -13.54
N SER A 173 11.72 -3.02 -12.43
CA SER A 173 10.38 -2.94 -11.83
C SER A 173 10.24 -1.73 -10.89
N PHE A 174 10.55 -0.53 -11.40
CA PHE A 174 10.42 0.73 -10.65
C PHE A 174 9.62 1.78 -11.43
N VAL A 175 8.72 2.48 -10.73
CA VAL A 175 7.92 3.59 -11.26
C VAL A 175 8.06 4.81 -10.34
N PRO A 176 8.67 5.93 -10.80
CA PRO A 176 8.74 7.14 -10.00
C PRO A 176 7.34 7.73 -9.79
N SER A 177 7.03 8.09 -8.55
CA SER A 177 5.74 8.66 -8.13
C SER A 177 5.94 9.58 -6.92
N THR A 178 4.89 10.22 -6.46
CA THR A 178 4.86 10.97 -5.20
C THR A 178 4.19 10.14 -4.13
#